data_5e05f610c28299ffc8c601057f57e7f1
#
_entry.id   5e05f610c28299ffc8c601057f57e7f1
#
_cell.length_a   1.000
_cell.length_b   1.000
_cell.length_c   1.000
_cell.angle_alpha   90.00
_cell.angle_beta   90.00
_cell.angle_gamma   90.00
#
_symmetry.space_group_name_H-M   'P 1'
#
loop_
_entity.id
_entity.type
_entity.pdbx_description
1 polymer ?
#
loop_
_entity_poly.entity_id
_entity_poly.type
_entity_poly.pdbx_seq_one_letter_code
_entity_poly.pdbx_strand_id
1 'polypeptide(L)'
;MKKFYLLILSLTLTCAAFAQPRAKYVFYFIGDGMGVNQVDGAETYLAALEGRIGVKSLCFTQFPYAAFVTTYSATNGVTDSAAGGTALATGHKTKNGAISVLKDLQTPVYSVAEAAQRGGAAVGISTSVTVD
;
A
#
# COMPACT_ATOMS: atom_id res chain seq x y z
N MET A 1 4.54 18.90 47.66
CA MET A 1 5.33 19.26 46.48
C MET A 1 5.89 18.03 45.75
N LYS A 2 6.61 17.10 46.40
CA LYS A 2 7.18 15.92 45.72
C LYS A 2 6.15 15.05 44.96
N LYS A 3 4.95 14.83 45.50
CA LYS A 3 3.87 14.08 44.84
C LYS A 3 3.32 14.77 43.61
N PHE A 4 3.32 16.11 43.58
CA PHE A 4 2.89 16.92 42.44
C PHE A 4 3.89 16.84 41.27
N TYR A 5 5.20 16.89 41.57
CA TYR A 5 6.25 16.71 40.55
C TYR A 5 6.25 15.29 39.96
N LEU A 6 5.98 14.27 40.78
CA LEU A 6 5.84 12.88 40.30
C LEU A 6 4.64 12.71 39.34
N LEU A 7 3.51 13.39 39.62
CA LEU A 7 2.33 13.37 38.77
C LEU A 7 2.61 14.05 37.43
N ILE A 8 3.26 15.22 37.43
CA ILE A 8 3.65 15.93 36.18
C ILE A 8 4.64 15.08 35.38
N LEU A 9 5.64 14.50 36.02
CA LEU A 9 6.63 13.65 35.36
C LEU A 9 5.99 12.40 34.75
N SER A 10 5.04 11.75 35.43
CA SER A 10 4.31 10.61 34.87
C SER A 10 3.43 11.01 33.68
N LEU A 11 2.79 12.18 33.72
CA LEU A 11 1.95 12.69 32.62
C LEU A 11 2.78 13.04 31.39
N THR A 12 3.97 13.62 31.56
CA THR A 12 4.88 13.94 30.45
C THR A 12 5.48 12.67 29.83
N LEU A 13 5.80 11.65 30.62
CA LEU A 13 6.27 10.36 30.09
C LEU A 13 5.20 9.64 29.28
N THR A 14 3.94 9.66 29.72
CA THR A 14 2.83 9.05 28.97
C THR A 14 2.56 9.78 27.65
N CYS A 15 2.60 11.11 27.61
CA CYS A 15 2.47 11.87 26.37
C CYS A 15 3.60 11.58 25.37
N ALA A 16 4.83 11.41 25.83
CA ALA A 16 5.96 11.08 24.96
C ALA A 16 5.85 9.67 24.34
N ALA A 17 5.26 8.71 25.08
CA ALA A 17 5.08 7.34 24.60
C ALA A 17 4.08 7.20 23.43
N PHE A 18 3.20 8.20 23.23
CA PHE A 18 2.21 8.21 22.12
C PHE A 18 2.68 9.02 20.91
N ALA A 19 3.83 9.69 20.97
CA ALA A 19 4.40 10.41 19.85
C ALA A 19 5.05 9.43 18.85
N GLN A 20 4.23 8.75 18.06
CA GLN A 20 4.72 7.92 16.95
C GLN A 20 5.36 8.85 15.88
N PRO A 21 6.56 8.53 15.38
CA PRO A 21 7.14 9.29 14.27
C PRO A 21 6.20 9.19 13.07
N ARG A 22 5.68 10.33 12.61
CA ARG A 22 4.86 10.38 11.41
C ARG A 22 5.76 10.27 10.19
N ALA A 23 5.39 9.36 9.26
CA ALA A 23 6.03 9.32 7.95
C ALA A 23 5.85 10.67 7.25
N LYS A 24 6.96 11.27 6.81
CA LYS A 24 6.93 12.54 6.07
C LYS A 24 6.58 12.32 4.60
N TYR A 25 7.02 11.19 4.04
CA TYR A 25 6.76 10.78 2.66
C TYR A 25 6.28 9.34 2.66
N VAL A 26 5.29 9.05 1.83
CA VAL A 26 4.77 7.70 1.59
C VAL A 26 4.81 7.46 0.09
N PHE A 27 5.48 6.40 -0.33
CA PHE A 27 5.52 5.95 -1.72
C PHE A 27 4.76 4.63 -1.80
N TYR A 28 3.71 4.62 -2.62
CA TYR A 28 2.88 3.45 -2.83
C TYR A 28 3.04 2.95 -4.26
N PHE A 29 3.71 1.83 -4.43
CA PHE A 29 3.97 1.21 -5.73
C PHE A 29 3.01 0.05 -5.95
N ILE A 30 2.34 0.04 -7.09
CA ILE A 30 1.41 -1.01 -7.50
C ILE A 30 1.96 -1.64 -8.78
N GLY A 31 2.30 -2.93 -8.71
CA GLY A 31 2.66 -3.73 -9.88
C GLY A 31 1.41 -4.42 -10.42
N ASP A 32 0.81 -3.85 -11.47
CA ASP A 32 -0.38 -4.42 -12.09
C ASP A 32 -0.04 -5.72 -12.83
N GLY A 33 -0.77 -6.79 -12.50
CA GLY A 33 -0.50 -8.14 -12.99
C GLY A 33 0.80 -8.77 -12.51
N MET A 34 1.52 -8.13 -11.59
CA MET A 34 2.79 -8.61 -11.06
C MET A 34 2.55 -9.64 -9.94
N GLY A 35 2.59 -10.92 -10.33
CA GLY A 35 2.56 -12.04 -9.38
C GLY A 35 3.95 -12.49 -8.95
N VAL A 36 4.00 -13.51 -8.09
CA VAL A 36 5.26 -14.09 -7.58
C VAL A 36 6.16 -14.59 -8.72
N ASN A 37 5.57 -15.18 -9.76
CA ASN A 37 6.33 -15.70 -10.90
C ASN A 37 7.02 -14.60 -11.72
N GLN A 38 6.43 -13.40 -11.83
CA GLN A 38 7.04 -12.26 -12.50
C GLN A 38 8.24 -11.73 -11.70
N VAL A 39 8.12 -11.72 -10.37
CA VAL A 39 9.22 -11.33 -9.47
C VAL A 39 10.37 -12.33 -9.56
N ASP A 40 10.09 -13.64 -9.42
CA ASP A 40 11.09 -14.70 -9.51
C ASP A 40 11.78 -14.71 -10.89
N GLY A 41 10.99 -14.56 -11.96
CA GLY A 41 11.53 -14.45 -13.32
C GLY A 41 12.46 -13.26 -13.49
N ALA A 42 12.14 -12.10 -12.92
CA ALA A 42 12.99 -10.93 -12.97
C ALA A 42 14.29 -11.14 -12.18
N GLU A 43 14.22 -11.68 -10.98
CA GLU A 43 15.39 -11.95 -10.14
C GLU A 43 16.33 -12.99 -10.77
N THR A 44 15.75 -14.05 -11.36
CA THR A 44 16.51 -15.08 -12.10
C THR A 44 17.17 -14.50 -13.35
N TYR A 45 16.43 -13.68 -14.12
CA TYR A 45 16.96 -13.01 -15.30
C TYR A 45 18.13 -12.08 -14.96
N LEU A 46 18.00 -11.29 -13.91
CA LEU A 46 19.08 -10.39 -13.47
C LEU A 46 20.33 -11.15 -13.01
N ALA A 47 20.16 -12.30 -12.36
CA ALA A 47 21.29 -13.17 -12.03
C ALA A 47 21.98 -13.74 -13.28
N ALA A 48 21.20 -14.17 -14.27
CA ALA A 48 21.71 -14.71 -15.54
C ALA A 48 22.49 -13.66 -16.34
N LEU A 49 22.06 -12.39 -16.34
CA LEU A 49 22.82 -11.29 -16.97
C LEU A 49 24.23 -11.10 -16.36
N GLU A 50 24.42 -11.50 -15.11
CA GLU A 50 25.72 -11.48 -14.42
C GLU A 50 26.48 -12.82 -14.55
N GLY A 51 26.01 -13.76 -15.37
CA GLY A 51 26.60 -15.10 -15.53
C GLY A 51 26.45 -15.98 -14.29
N ARG A 52 25.51 -15.67 -13.38
CA ARG A 52 25.26 -16.45 -12.15
C ARG A 52 24.04 -17.35 -12.29
N ILE A 53 24.08 -18.49 -11.63
CA ILE A 53 22.92 -19.35 -11.38
C ILE A 53 22.25 -18.88 -10.09
N GLY A 54 20.91 -18.89 -10.04
CA GLY A 54 20.11 -18.48 -8.89
C GLY A 54 19.40 -17.17 -9.13
N VAL A 55 19.26 -16.36 -8.09
CA VAL A 55 18.50 -15.11 -8.13
C VAL A 55 19.39 -13.90 -7.75
N LYS A 56 19.06 -12.75 -8.31
CA LYS A 56 19.54 -11.44 -7.86
C LYS A 56 18.34 -10.67 -7.30
N SER A 57 18.31 -10.54 -5.98
CA SER A 57 17.18 -9.94 -5.28
C SER A 57 16.87 -8.52 -5.73
N LEU A 58 15.60 -8.23 -5.95
CA LEU A 58 15.10 -6.89 -6.19
C LEU A 58 15.06 -6.10 -4.87
N CYS A 59 15.11 -4.77 -4.93
CA CYS A 59 15.16 -3.94 -3.73
C CYS A 59 13.96 -4.16 -2.82
N PHE A 60 12.76 -4.30 -3.37
CA PHE A 60 11.54 -4.46 -2.58
C PHE A 60 11.40 -5.87 -1.99
N THR A 61 12.03 -6.90 -2.56
CA THR A 61 12.05 -8.25 -1.97
C THR A 61 12.93 -8.33 -0.72
N GLN A 62 13.73 -7.28 -0.46
CA GLN A 62 14.56 -7.13 0.73
C GLN A 62 13.90 -6.28 1.83
N PHE A 63 12.67 -5.84 1.65
CA PHE A 63 11.99 -5.03 2.67
C PHE A 63 11.72 -5.88 3.93
N PRO A 64 11.84 -5.28 5.12
CA PRO A 64 11.74 -6.01 6.39
C PRO A 64 10.33 -6.53 6.69
N TYR A 65 9.33 -6.03 5.96
CA TYR A 65 7.93 -6.42 6.13
C TYR A 65 7.37 -6.92 4.82
N ALA A 66 6.75 -8.09 4.84
CA ALA A 66 6.08 -8.70 3.71
C ALA A 66 4.77 -9.35 4.19
N ALA A 67 3.78 -9.42 3.31
CA ALA A 67 2.52 -10.10 3.57
C ALA A 67 1.96 -10.69 2.27
N PHE A 68 1.13 -11.70 2.42
CA PHE A 68 0.33 -12.23 1.32
C PHE A 68 -1.06 -11.60 1.35
N VAL A 69 -1.60 -11.34 0.17
CA VAL A 69 -2.93 -10.80 -0.01
C VAL A 69 -3.69 -11.59 -1.06
N THR A 70 -5.00 -11.76 -0.85
CA THR A 70 -5.89 -12.35 -1.84
C THR A 70 -6.45 -11.25 -2.73
N THR A 71 -6.43 -11.49 -4.05
CA THR A 71 -6.74 -10.46 -5.05
C THR A 71 -8.09 -10.63 -5.74
N TYR A 72 -8.91 -11.65 -5.36
CA TYR A 72 -10.24 -11.82 -5.95
C TYR A 72 -11.12 -10.56 -5.75
N SER A 73 -11.93 -10.22 -6.77
CA SER A 73 -12.87 -9.10 -6.68
C SER A 73 -14.14 -9.48 -5.91
N ALA A 74 -15.06 -8.56 -5.73
CA ALA A 74 -16.35 -8.85 -5.07
C ALA A 74 -17.25 -9.79 -5.88
N THR A 75 -16.95 -10.03 -7.16
CA THR A 75 -17.78 -10.83 -8.06
C THR A 75 -17.05 -11.94 -8.79
N ASN A 76 -15.72 -11.92 -8.84
CA ASN A 76 -14.92 -12.85 -9.64
C ASN A 76 -13.72 -13.38 -8.85
N GLY A 77 -13.38 -14.64 -9.07
CA GLY A 77 -12.17 -15.26 -8.51
C GLY A 77 -10.87 -14.62 -9.03
N VAL A 78 -10.91 -14.00 -10.21
CA VAL A 78 -9.82 -13.20 -10.79
C VAL A 78 -10.29 -11.77 -10.90
N THR A 79 -9.56 -10.84 -10.27
CA THR A 79 -9.82 -9.40 -10.37
C THR A 79 -9.36 -8.87 -11.72
N ASP A 80 -9.95 -7.74 -12.14
CA ASP A 80 -9.36 -6.87 -13.15
C ASP A 80 -8.62 -5.69 -12.47
N SER A 81 -7.98 -4.84 -13.26
CA SER A 81 -7.23 -3.68 -12.78
C SER A 81 -8.13 -2.66 -12.08
N ALA A 82 -9.36 -2.47 -12.58
CA ALA A 82 -10.32 -1.52 -12.01
C ALA A 82 -10.73 -1.90 -10.59
N ALA A 83 -11.19 -3.15 -10.38
CA ALA A 83 -11.58 -3.63 -9.06
C ALA A 83 -10.38 -3.81 -8.12
N GLY A 84 -9.24 -4.28 -8.65
CA GLY A 84 -7.99 -4.43 -7.88
C GLY A 84 -7.46 -3.08 -7.41
N GLY A 85 -7.39 -2.09 -8.31
CA GLY A 85 -6.98 -0.72 -8.00
C GLY A 85 -7.92 -0.05 -6.99
N THR A 86 -9.24 -0.22 -7.15
CA THR A 86 -10.22 0.27 -6.17
C THR A 86 -9.97 -0.35 -4.80
N ALA A 87 -9.77 -1.66 -4.72
CA ALA A 87 -9.54 -2.33 -3.44
C ALA A 87 -8.24 -1.86 -2.76
N LEU A 88 -7.15 -1.69 -3.52
CA LEU A 88 -5.88 -1.20 -3.02
C LEU A 88 -5.97 0.27 -2.55
N ALA A 89 -6.72 1.10 -3.28
CA ALA A 89 -6.84 2.52 -2.96
C ALA A 89 -7.82 2.82 -1.82
N THR A 90 -8.87 1.99 -1.65
CA THR A 90 -10.01 2.31 -0.76
C THR A 90 -10.22 1.32 0.38
N GLY A 91 -9.60 0.13 0.31
CA GLY A 91 -9.87 -0.96 1.24
C GLY A 91 -11.19 -1.72 0.99
N HIS A 92 -11.91 -1.40 -0.10
CA HIS A 92 -13.18 -2.01 -0.43
C HIS A 92 -13.10 -2.81 -1.73
N LYS A 93 -13.53 -4.07 -1.69
CA LYS A 93 -13.67 -4.88 -2.90
C LYS A 93 -14.92 -4.46 -3.69
N THR A 94 -14.77 -4.34 -5.00
CA THR A 94 -15.87 -4.03 -5.92
C THR A 94 -15.98 -5.05 -7.05
N LYS A 95 -16.93 -4.86 -7.94
CA LYS A 95 -17.16 -5.65 -9.15
C LYS A 95 -16.06 -5.34 -10.18
N ASN A 96 -15.67 -6.32 -10.99
CA ASN A 96 -14.80 -6.10 -12.14
C ASN A 96 -15.37 -5.00 -13.06
N GLY A 97 -14.52 -4.10 -13.55
CA GLY A 97 -14.89 -2.93 -14.34
C GLY A 97 -15.34 -1.72 -13.52
N ALA A 98 -15.45 -1.82 -12.20
CA ALA A 98 -15.89 -0.72 -11.35
C ALA A 98 -14.72 0.00 -10.68
N ILE A 99 -14.77 1.33 -10.66
CA ILE A 99 -13.76 2.21 -10.05
C ILE A 99 -14.45 3.12 -9.03
N SER A 100 -13.90 3.18 -7.81
CA SER A 100 -14.31 4.08 -6.72
C SER A 100 -15.78 3.98 -6.30
N VAL A 101 -16.42 2.85 -6.57
CA VAL A 101 -17.78 2.52 -6.07
C VAL A 101 -17.81 1.12 -5.50
N LEU A 102 -18.77 0.82 -4.62
CA LEU A 102 -19.03 -0.53 -4.15
C LEU A 102 -19.60 -1.41 -5.27
N LYS A 103 -19.77 -2.71 -4.98
CA LYS A 103 -20.33 -3.68 -5.96
C LYS A 103 -21.74 -3.36 -6.46
N ASP A 104 -22.46 -2.48 -5.76
CA ASP A 104 -23.78 -1.98 -6.16
C ASP A 104 -23.72 -0.96 -7.30
N LEU A 105 -22.52 -0.49 -7.67
CA LEU A 105 -22.24 0.51 -8.69
C LEU A 105 -22.87 1.90 -8.41
N GLN A 106 -23.26 2.15 -7.17
CA GLN A 106 -23.93 3.39 -6.76
C GLN A 106 -23.25 4.05 -5.57
N THR A 107 -22.79 3.27 -4.59
CA THR A 107 -22.19 3.82 -3.37
C THR A 107 -20.71 4.18 -3.62
N PRO A 108 -20.33 5.47 -3.55
CA PRO A 108 -18.96 5.88 -3.74
C PRO A 108 -18.09 5.45 -2.57
N VAL A 109 -16.82 5.15 -2.86
CA VAL A 109 -15.77 4.90 -1.87
C VAL A 109 -14.58 5.82 -2.11
N TYR A 110 -13.96 6.27 -1.02
CA TYR A 110 -12.91 7.28 -1.07
C TYR A 110 -11.53 6.64 -0.87
N SER A 111 -10.54 7.16 -1.58
CA SER A 111 -9.19 6.62 -1.57
C SER A 111 -8.35 7.11 -0.39
N VAL A 112 -7.29 6.37 -0.07
CA VAL A 112 -6.25 6.81 0.88
C VAL A 112 -5.56 8.09 0.41
N ALA A 113 -5.47 8.33 -0.91
CA ALA A 113 -4.95 9.56 -1.49
C ALA A 113 -5.82 10.76 -1.11
N GLU A 114 -7.14 10.62 -1.22
CA GLU A 114 -8.09 11.66 -0.82
C GLU A 114 -8.05 11.90 0.70
N ALA A 115 -7.95 10.85 1.49
CA ALA A 115 -7.78 10.97 2.94
C ALA A 115 -6.48 11.74 3.30
N ALA A 116 -5.39 11.47 2.60
CA ALA A 116 -4.13 12.18 2.76
C ALA A 116 -4.26 13.67 2.40
N GLN A 117 -4.91 13.99 1.28
CA GLN A 117 -5.17 15.38 0.87
C GLN A 117 -6.01 16.14 1.91
N ARG A 118 -7.08 15.51 2.42
CA ARG A 118 -7.89 16.10 3.50
C ARG A 118 -7.09 16.32 4.79
N GLY A 119 -6.06 15.52 5.01
CA GLY A 119 -5.09 15.68 6.10
C GLY A 119 -3.99 16.71 5.82
N GLY A 120 -4.03 17.42 4.68
CA GLY A 120 -3.09 18.47 4.29
C GLY A 120 -1.82 17.97 3.58
N ALA A 121 -1.76 16.70 3.19
CA ALA A 121 -0.65 16.17 2.41
C ALA A 121 -0.79 16.52 0.91
N ALA A 122 0.34 16.75 0.24
CA ALA A 122 0.39 16.76 -1.21
C ALA A 122 0.33 15.32 -1.74
N VAL A 123 -0.43 15.10 -2.81
CA VAL A 123 -0.56 13.79 -3.46
C VAL A 123 -0.17 13.92 -4.92
N GLY A 124 0.72 13.04 -5.37
CA GLY A 124 1.09 12.86 -6.77
C GLY A 124 0.72 11.47 -7.23
N ILE A 125 0.24 11.35 -8.46
CA ILE A 125 -0.07 10.08 -9.11
C ILE A 125 0.76 9.98 -10.39
N SER A 126 1.41 8.84 -10.58
CA SER A 126 2.17 8.53 -11.80
C SER A 126 1.82 7.12 -12.25
N THR A 127 1.72 6.93 -13.55
CA THR A 127 1.39 5.62 -14.14
C THR A 127 2.14 5.43 -15.45
N SER A 128 2.32 4.19 -15.86
CA SER A 128 2.87 3.80 -17.16
C SER A 128 1.80 3.59 -18.25
N VAL A 129 0.53 3.80 -17.89
CA VAL A 129 -0.63 3.69 -18.80
C VAL A 129 -1.45 4.97 -18.76
N THR A 130 -2.56 5.03 -19.53
CA THR A 130 -3.46 6.20 -19.54
C THR A 130 -4.08 6.46 -18.15
N VAL A 131 -4.39 7.74 -17.90
CA VAL A 131 -5.10 8.25 -16.70
C VAL A 131 -6.39 8.93 -17.14
N ASP A 132 -7.28 8.21 -17.77
CA ASP A 132 -8.58 8.64 -18.26
C ASP A 132 -9.72 8.08 -17.42
#